data_913cb6a878ab5cb7435988f8e4dd5c96
#
_entry.id   913cb6a878ab5cb7435988f8e4dd5c96
#
_cell.length_a   1.000
_cell.length_b   1.000
_cell.length_c   1.000
_cell.angle_alpha   90.00
_cell.angle_beta   90.00
_cell.angle_gamma   90.00
#
_symmetry.space_group_name_H-M   'P 1'
#
loop_
_entity.id
_entity.type
_entity.pdbx_description
1 polymer ?
#
loop_
_entity_poly.entity_id
_entity_poly.type
_entity_poly.pdbx_seq_one_letter_code
_entity_poly.pdbx_strand_id
1 'polypeptide(L)'
;MIIRRFTPPILLGTGLRLVKIEASKESHSRNHVLSIAIAILFLISNFFILNSCSSSDGDNLKEEANTAHYYVKYEVSFSGIGSYYTHNVSIGYTSENGYSSVSQHALSWEGIFGPFKPGTTVEVSAFCDRVNGRGNNSARLSVCNGNGPFVLKAEYSNLGENTVFATYTIKETD
;
A
#
# COMPACT_ATOMS: atom_id res chain seq x y z
N MET A 1 -60.93 -6.52 27.40
CA MET A 1 -59.98 -6.42 26.32
C MET A 1 -60.34 -5.20 25.48
N ILE A 2 -59.69 -4.04 25.74
CA ILE A 2 -60.06 -2.75 25.16
C ILE A 2 -58.96 -2.35 24.19
N ILE A 3 -59.26 -2.36 22.91
CA ILE A 3 -58.37 -1.92 21.81
C ILE A 3 -58.55 -0.43 21.64
N ARG A 4 -57.56 0.37 22.00
CA ARG A 4 -57.52 1.81 21.66
C ARG A 4 -56.79 2.01 20.32
N ARG A 5 -57.55 2.49 19.35
CA ARG A 5 -57.02 3.00 18.08
C ARG A 5 -56.45 4.40 18.30
N PHE A 6 -55.16 4.58 17.96
CA PHE A 6 -54.53 5.89 17.88
C PHE A 6 -54.56 6.34 16.41
N THR A 7 -55.21 7.45 16.18
CA THR A 7 -55.18 8.22 14.92
C THR A 7 -54.12 9.30 15.02
N PRO A 8 -53.23 9.48 14.05
CA PRO A 8 -52.31 10.63 14.05
C PRO A 8 -53.00 11.88 13.48
N PRO A 9 -52.64 13.09 13.95
CA PRO A 9 -53.14 14.33 13.42
C PRO A 9 -52.49 14.73 12.10
N ILE A 10 -53.29 15.13 11.14
CA ILE A 10 -52.92 15.78 9.88
C ILE A 10 -52.53 17.22 10.19
N LEU A 11 -51.32 17.61 9.89
CA LEU A 11 -50.86 19.02 9.89
C LEU A 11 -50.69 19.49 8.44
N LEU A 12 -51.67 20.23 7.96
CA LEU A 12 -51.55 21.09 6.78
C LEU A 12 -50.66 22.30 7.19
N GLY A 13 -49.59 22.55 6.45
CA GLY A 13 -48.76 23.73 6.58
C GLY A 13 -48.17 24.13 5.24
N THR A 14 -48.91 24.94 4.51
CA THR A 14 -48.50 25.66 3.30
C THR A 14 -47.35 26.61 3.55
N GLY A 15 -46.31 26.56 2.71
CA GLY A 15 -45.21 27.52 2.75
C GLY A 15 -44.27 27.35 1.57
N LEU A 16 -44.74 27.63 0.35
CA LEU A 16 -43.87 27.84 -0.81
C LEU A 16 -43.00 29.07 -0.56
N ARG A 17 -41.70 28.89 -0.34
CA ARG A 17 -40.67 29.93 -0.56
C ARG A 17 -39.80 29.50 -1.75
N LEU A 18 -40.04 30.17 -2.87
CA LEU A 18 -39.14 30.25 -4.00
C LEU A 18 -37.84 30.89 -3.53
N VAL A 19 -36.80 30.09 -3.36
CA VAL A 19 -35.41 30.59 -3.25
C VAL A 19 -34.82 30.53 -4.65
N LYS A 20 -34.55 31.68 -5.19
CA LYS A 20 -33.91 31.95 -6.46
C LYS A 20 -32.47 31.40 -6.37
N ILE A 21 -32.16 30.35 -7.13
CA ILE A 21 -30.80 29.83 -7.27
C ILE A 21 -30.16 30.54 -8.46
N GLU A 22 -29.55 31.66 -8.19
CA GLU A 22 -28.55 32.26 -9.05
C GLU A 22 -27.21 32.22 -8.29
N ALA A 23 -26.22 31.59 -8.89
CA ALA A 23 -24.79 31.56 -8.63
C ALA A 23 -24.23 30.15 -8.43
N SER A 24 -24.06 29.42 -9.52
CA SER A 24 -23.16 28.27 -9.51
C SER A 24 -22.54 28.00 -10.90
N LYS A 25 -22.17 29.06 -11.63
CA LYS A 25 -21.49 28.87 -12.93
C LYS A 25 -20.00 29.20 -12.93
N GLU A 26 -19.49 29.80 -11.84
CA GLU A 26 -18.08 30.19 -11.75
C GLU A 26 -17.17 29.17 -11.04
N SER A 27 -17.74 28.28 -10.25
CA SER A 27 -16.96 27.27 -9.49
C SER A 27 -16.41 26.13 -10.35
N HIS A 28 -17.08 25.81 -11.47
CA HIS A 28 -16.69 24.64 -12.27
C HIS A 28 -15.43 24.89 -13.14
N SER A 29 -15.19 26.12 -13.57
CA SER A 29 -14.01 26.48 -14.36
C SER A 29 -12.72 26.47 -13.53
N ARG A 30 -12.77 26.90 -12.27
CA ARG A 30 -11.59 26.95 -11.38
C ARG A 30 -11.12 25.57 -11.00
N ASN A 31 -12.02 24.61 -10.81
CA ASN A 31 -11.68 23.23 -10.44
C ASN A 31 -11.01 22.46 -11.59
N HIS A 32 -11.39 22.74 -12.84
CA HIS A 32 -10.74 22.15 -14.01
C HIS A 32 -9.31 22.64 -14.20
N VAL A 33 -9.07 23.94 -14.03
CA VAL A 33 -7.72 24.53 -14.15
C VAL A 33 -6.80 24.00 -13.05
N LEU A 34 -7.30 23.86 -11.82
CA LEU A 34 -6.54 23.31 -10.70
C LEU A 34 -6.21 21.83 -10.92
N SER A 35 -7.15 21.05 -11.43
CA SER A 35 -6.97 19.62 -11.74
C SER A 35 -5.93 19.39 -12.84
N ILE A 36 -5.94 20.22 -13.88
CA ILE A 36 -4.96 20.16 -14.97
C ILE A 36 -3.56 20.57 -14.48
N ALA A 37 -3.46 21.58 -13.63
CA ALA A 37 -2.17 22.01 -13.05
C ALA A 37 -1.54 20.92 -12.18
N ILE A 38 -2.34 20.20 -11.37
CA ILE A 38 -1.87 19.08 -10.54
C ILE A 38 -1.42 17.91 -11.43
N ALA A 39 -2.15 17.59 -12.50
CA ALA A 39 -1.79 16.51 -13.43
C ALA A 39 -0.47 16.82 -14.17
N ILE A 40 -0.23 18.07 -14.57
CA ILE A 40 1.02 18.49 -15.20
C ILE A 40 2.18 18.43 -14.21
N LEU A 41 1.97 18.80 -12.93
CA LEU A 41 2.99 18.70 -11.89
C LEU A 41 3.42 17.26 -11.65
N PHE A 42 2.47 16.31 -11.66
CA PHE A 42 2.75 14.88 -11.55
C PHE A 42 3.51 14.32 -12.75
N LEU A 43 3.21 14.78 -13.97
CA LEU A 43 3.93 14.37 -15.18
C LEU A 43 5.38 14.88 -15.19
N ILE A 44 5.63 16.09 -14.72
CA ILE A 44 6.98 16.66 -14.64
C ILE A 44 7.81 15.97 -13.56
N SER A 45 7.19 15.60 -12.42
CA SER A 45 7.86 14.87 -11.34
C SER A 45 8.37 13.49 -11.76
N ASN A 46 7.66 12.78 -12.65
CA ASN A 46 8.09 11.49 -13.17
C ASN A 46 9.19 11.57 -14.23
N PHE A 47 9.40 12.75 -14.86
CA PHE A 47 10.43 12.92 -15.90
C PHE A 47 11.84 13.15 -15.33
N PHE A 48 11.96 13.60 -14.07
CA PHE A 48 13.25 13.82 -13.42
C PHE A 48 13.94 12.55 -12.89
N ILE A 49 13.25 11.42 -12.85
CA ILE A 49 13.81 10.15 -12.34
C ILE A 49 14.61 9.40 -13.44
N LEU A 50 14.51 9.79 -14.71
CA LEU A 50 15.13 9.06 -15.83
C LEU A 50 16.43 9.65 -16.37
N ASN A 51 16.94 10.77 -15.85
CA ASN A 51 18.15 11.42 -16.34
C ASN A 51 19.19 11.61 -15.25
N SER A 52 19.79 10.54 -14.78
CA SER A 52 21.08 10.62 -14.07
C SER A 52 22.02 9.52 -14.57
N CYS A 53 22.48 9.69 -15.79
CA CYS A 53 23.73 9.10 -16.24
C CYS A 53 24.37 10.07 -17.22
N SER A 54 25.20 10.97 -16.73
CA SER A 54 26.11 11.77 -17.55
C SER A 54 27.51 11.63 -16.99
N SER A 55 28.35 11.00 -17.78
CA SER A 55 29.80 10.89 -17.63
C SER A 55 30.46 12.27 -17.56
N SER A 56 31.37 12.49 -16.62
CA SER A 56 32.46 13.46 -16.78
C SER A 56 33.75 12.86 -16.26
N ASP A 57 34.72 12.78 -17.13
CA ASP A 57 36.09 12.36 -16.90
C ASP A 57 36.76 13.14 -15.76
N GLY A 58 37.52 12.44 -14.94
CA GLY A 58 38.40 13.01 -13.92
C GLY A 58 39.02 11.94 -13.07
N ASP A 59 40.27 11.56 -13.42
CA ASP A 59 41.13 10.60 -12.72
C ASP A 59 41.06 10.69 -11.20
N ASN A 60 40.50 9.66 -10.59
CA ASN A 60 40.97 9.05 -9.35
C ASN A 60 40.25 7.71 -9.20
N LEU A 61 40.88 6.66 -9.74
CA LEU A 61 40.48 5.26 -9.50
C LEU A 61 40.69 4.94 -8.02
N LYS A 62 39.80 5.35 -7.16
CA LYS A 62 39.41 4.54 -6.03
C LYS A 62 38.42 3.53 -6.61
N GLU A 63 38.89 2.29 -6.67
CA GLU A 63 38.10 1.10 -6.85
C GLU A 63 36.95 1.14 -5.82
N GLU A 64 35.84 1.80 -6.14
CA GLU A 64 34.59 1.56 -5.44
C GLU A 64 34.28 0.10 -5.72
N ALA A 65 34.58 -0.72 -4.74
CA ALA A 65 34.17 -2.11 -4.72
C ALA A 65 32.69 -2.12 -5.16
N ASN A 66 32.43 -2.79 -6.25
CA ASN A 66 31.09 -2.96 -6.85
C ASN A 66 30.19 -3.58 -5.78
N THR A 67 29.66 -2.72 -4.91
CA THR A 67 28.86 -3.13 -3.78
C THR A 67 27.53 -3.56 -4.35
N ALA A 68 27.33 -4.85 -4.49
CA ALA A 68 26.06 -5.41 -4.94
C ALA A 68 24.91 -4.84 -4.11
N HIS A 69 23.96 -4.23 -4.76
CA HIS A 69 22.80 -3.63 -4.14
C HIS A 69 21.61 -4.56 -4.33
N TYR A 70 21.10 -5.09 -3.23
CA TYR A 70 19.95 -6.00 -3.25
C TYR A 70 18.69 -5.27 -2.88
N TYR A 71 17.62 -5.57 -3.60
CA TYR A 71 16.26 -5.10 -3.30
C TYR A 71 15.39 -6.29 -2.93
N VAL A 72 14.49 -6.07 -2.00
CA VAL A 72 13.59 -7.09 -1.47
C VAL A 72 12.15 -6.70 -1.74
N LYS A 73 11.42 -7.60 -2.36
CA LYS A 73 9.97 -7.51 -2.54
C LYS A 73 9.30 -8.37 -1.49
N TYR A 74 8.44 -7.77 -0.69
CA TYR A 74 7.56 -8.44 0.25
C TYR A 74 6.15 -8.51 -0.32
N GLU A 75 5.49 -9.63 -0.11
CA GLU A 75 4.10 -9.84 -0.48
C GLU A 75 3.38 -10.54 0.67
N VAL A 76 2.24 -10.01 1.09
CA VAL A 76 1.38 -10.57 2.13
C VAL A 76 -0.03 -10.70 1.58
N SER A 77 -0.68 -11.82 1.87
CA SER A 77 -2.07 -12.07 1.47
C SER A 77 -2.83 -12.81 2.55
N PHE A 78 -4.03 -12.32 2.85
CA PHE A 78 -5.02 -12.99 3.68
C PHE A 78 -6.27 -13.27 2.86
N SER A 79 -6.92 -14.39 3.16
CA SER A 79 -8.18 -14.77 2.53
C SER A 79 -9.15 -15.40 3.55
N GLY A 80 -10.37 -15.68 3.13
CA GLY A 80 -11.36 -16.32 4.00
C GLY A 80 -11.96 -15.40 5.05
N ILE A 81 -11.91 -14.09 4.87
CA ILE A 81 -12.58 -13.12 5.72
C ILE A 81 -13.99 -12.89 5.21
N GLY A 82 -14.98 -13.04 6.10
CA GLY A 82 -16.38 -12.78 5.73
C GLY A 82 -16.58 -11.30 5.37
N SER A 83 -17.27 -11.04 4.26
CA SER A 83 -17.51 -9.69 3.70
C SER A 83 -18.26 -8.73 4.62
N TYR A 84 -18.80 -9.20 5.72
CA TYR A 84 -19.59 -8.42 6.68
C TYR A 84 -18.78 -7.84 7.86
N TYR A 85 -17.48 -8.14 7.95
CA TYR A 85 -16.66 -7.72 9.07
C TYR A 85 -15.60 -6.72 8.63
N THR A 86 -15.48 -5.62 9.37
CA THR A 86 -14.28 -4.79 9.31
C THR A 86 -13.13 -5.58 9.90
N HIS A 87 -12.01 -5.60 9.22
CA HIS A 87 -10.77 -6.25 9.63
C HIS A 87 -9.63 -5.24 9.59
N ASN A 88 -8.59 -5.52 10.35
CA ASN A 88 -7.35 -4.76 10.30
C ASN A 88 -6.17 -5.71 10.08
N VAL A 89 -5.30 -5.35 9.15
CA VAL A 89 -4.07 -6.08 8.85
C VAL A 89 -2.90 -5.22 9.29
N SER A 90 -2.14 -5.72 10.25
CA SER A 90 -0.90 -5.10 10.72
C SER A 90 0.29 -5.84 10.09
N ILE A 91 1.17 -5.12 9.43
CA ILE A 91 2.31 -5.68 8.69
C ILE A 91 3.58 -5.03 9.24
N GLY A 92 4.53 -5.87 9.67
CA GLY A 92 5.88 -5.47 10.04
C GLY A 92 6.87 -5.96 8.99
N TYR A 93 7.88 -5.16 8.66
CA TYR A 93 8.86 -5.51 7.64
C TYR A 93 10.21 -4.80 7.88
N THR A 94 11.28 -5.38 7.33
CA THR A 94 12.59 -4.75 7.31
C THR A 94 12.70 -3.80 6.12
N SER A 95 13.01 -2.53 6.39
CA SER A 95 13.37 -1.52 5.38
C SER A 95 14.88 -1.21 5.45
N GLU A 96 15.36 -0.40 4.54
CA GLU A 96 16.74 0.12 4.56
C GLU A 96 17.05 0.96 5.81
N ASN A 97 16.01 1.49 6.46
CA ASN A 97 16.11 2.29 7.68
C ASN A 97 15.85 1.47 8.97
N GLY A 98 15.77 0.15 8.86
CA GLY A 98 15.44 -0.76 9.96
C GLY A 98 14.03 -1.29 9.92
N TYR A 99 13.52 -1.75 11.06
CA TYR A 99 12.17 -2.32 11.15
C TYR A 99 11.09 -1.25 11.06
N SER A 100 10.09 -1.50 10.23
CA SER A 100 8.97 -0.60 9.97
C SER A 100 7.64 -1.36 10.06
N SER A 101 6.53 -0.64 10.21
CA SER A 101 5.21 -1.26 10.23
C SER A 101 4.15 -0.38 9.57
N VAL A 102 3.12 -1.03 9.04
CA VAL A 102 1.93 -0.41 8.45
C VAL A 102 0.68 -1.16 8.88
N SER A 103 -0.43 -0.44 9.04
CA SER A 103 -1.75 -1.03 9.28
C SER A 103 -2.73 -0.58 8.20
N GLN A 104 -3.54 -1.51 7.72
CA GLN A 104 -4.49 -1.27 6.63
C GLN A 104 -5.72 -2.19 6.72
N HIS A 105 -6.72 -1.91 5.89
CA HIS A 105 -7.92 -2.77 5.74
C HIS A 105 -7.87 -3.67 4.50
N ALA A 106 -6.91 -3.46 3.60
CA ALA A 106 -6.74 -4.36 2.46
C ALA A 106 -6.14 -5.69 2.90
N LEU A 107 -6.63 -6.79 2.31
CA LEU A 107 -6.20 -8.16 2.61
C LEU A 107 -4.90 -8.58 1.94
N SER A 108 -4.41 -7.77 1.02
CA SER A 108 -3.12 -7.96 0.36
C SER A 108 -2.28 -6.70 0.46
N TRP A 109 -0.99 -6.89 0.58
CA TRP A 109 0.00 -5.81 0.60
C TRP A 109 1.27 -6.27 -0.09
N GLU A 110 1.89 -5.36 -0.82
CA GLU A 110 3.23 -5.54 -1.37
C GLU A 110 4.07 -4.28 -1.19
N GLY A 111 5.38 -4.47 -1.10
CA GLY A 111 6.33 -3.38 -1.01
C GLY A 111 7.72 -3.82 -1.46
N ILE A 112 8.49 -2.89 -2.04
CA ILE A 112 9.87 -3.10 -2.45
C ILE A 112 10.75 -2.14 -1.65
N PHE A 113 11.80 -2.67 -1.03
CA PHE A 113 12.71 -1.96 -0.14
C PHE A 113 14.16 -2.26 -0.47
N GLY A 114 15.05 -1.38 -0.09
CA GLY A 114 16.49 -1.46 -0.29
C GLY A 114 17.08 -0.10 -0.74
N PRO A 115 18.39 -0.06 -1.01
CA PRO A 115 19.29 -1.21 -1.17
C PRO A 115 19.75 -1.83 0.16
N PHE A 116 19.85 -3.15 0.15
CA PHE A 116 20.44 -3.92 1.25
C PHE A 116 21.84 -4.46 0.87
N LYS A 117 22.64 -4.76 1.88
CA LYS A 117 23.95 -5.41 1.71
C LYS A 117 23.83 -6.93 1.89
N PRO A 118 24.73 -7.72 1.29
CA PRO A 118 24.87 -9.13 1.63
C PRO A 118 25.05 -9.32 3.14
N GLY A 119 24.52 -10.41 3.69
CA GLY A 119 24.52 -10.69 5.13
C GLY A 119 23.37 -10.04 5.90
N THR A 120 22.61 -9.12 5.29
CA THR A 120 21.44 -8.53 5.94
C THR A 120 20.33 -9.56 6.04
N THR A 121 19.80 -9.76 7.24
CA THR A 121 18.57 -10.54 7.45
C THR A 121 17.36 -9.62 7.31
N VAL A 122 16.46 -10.00 6.44
CA VAL A 122 15.23 -9.28 6.12
C VAL A 122 14.03 -10.15 6.48
N GLU A 123 12.97 -9.52 6.96
CA GLU A 123 11.75 -10.21 7.36
C GLU A 123 10.50 -9.43 7.00
N VAL A 124 9.42 -10.16 6.82
CA VAL A 124 8.05 -9.65 6.79
C VAL A 124 7.18 -10.51 7.68
N SER A 125 6.37 -9.87 8.51
CA SER A 125 5.37 -10.52 9.33
C SER A 125 4.05 -9.78 9.20
N ALA A 126 2.94 -10.49 9.24
CA ALA A 126 1.64 -9.84 9.21
C ALA A 126 0.64 -10.57 10.10
N PHE A 127 -0.23 -9.78 10.71
CA PHE A 127 -1.34 -10.24 11.54
C PHE A 127 -2.64 -9.65 11.03
N CYS A 128 -3.66 -10.50 10.86
CA CYS A 128 -5.02 -10.09 10.58
C CYS A 128 -5.93 -10.45 11.76
N ASP A 129 -6.66 -9.47 12.28
CA ASP A 129 -7.50 -9.64 13.48
C ASP A 129 -8.73 -10.53 13.27
N ARG A 130 -9.08 -10.84 12.00
CA ARG A 130 -10.29 -11.61 11.67
C ARG A 130 -10.10 -12.58 10.52
N VAL A 131 -9.54 -13.74 10.82
CA VAL A 131 -9.45 -14.87 9.89
C VAL A 131 -10.42 -15.97 10.36
N ASN A 132 -11.19 -16.55 9.42
CA ASN A 132 -12.27 -17.50 9.75
C ASN A 132 -11.86 -18.99 9.69
N GLY A 133 -10.58 -19.31 9.73
CA GLY A 133 -10.08 -20.69 9.75
C GLY A 133 -10.15 -21.45 8.42
N ARG A 134 -10.56 -20.81 7.31
CA ARG A 134 -10.67 -21.42 5.98
C ARG A 134 -9.87 -20.72 4.90
N GLY A 135 -9.28 -19.57 5.23
CA GLY A 135 -8.51 -18.77 4.29
C GLY A 135 -7.09 -19.30 4.12
N ASN A 136 -6.59 -19.28 2.92
CA ASN A 136 -5.16 -19.48 2.65
C ASN A 136 -4.45 -18.13 2.82
N ASN A 137 -3.56 -18.07 3.79
CA ASN A 137 -2.81 -16.86 4.14
C ASN A 137 -1.34 -17.08 3.83
N SER A 138 -0.66 -16.07 3.30
CA SER A 138 0.73 -16.22 2.90
C SER A 138 1.56 -14.96 3.12
N ALA A 139 2.86 -15.16 3.37
CA ALA A 139 3.91 -14.15 3.32
C ALA A 139 5.01 -14.66 2.38
N ARG A 140 5.46 -13.80 1.46
CA ARG A 140 6.50 -14.10 0.47
C ARG A 140 7.57 -13.04 0.50
N LEU A 141 8.79 -13.47 0.26
CA LEU A 141 9.97 -12.63 0.18
C LEU A 141 10.78 -13.02 -1.06
N SER A 142 10.96 -12.05 -1.95
CA SER A 142 11.75 -12.20 -3.16
C SER A 142 12.89 -11.19 -3.18
N VAL A 143 14.04 -11.59 -3.70
CA VAL A 143 15.25 -10.75 -3.75
C VAL A 143 15.67 -10.56 -5.20
N CYS A 144 16.15 -9.36 -5.55
CA CYS A 144 16.85 -9.11 -6.80
C CYS A 144 18.17 -8.39 -6.55
N ASN A 145 19.15 -8.62 -7.43
CA ASN A 145 20.41 -7.91 -7.47
C ASN A 145 20.34 -6.80 -8.52
N GLY A 146 20.48 -5.56 -8.08
CA GLY A 146 20.38 -4.39 -8.94
C GLY A 146 19.03 -4.33 -9.69
N ASN A 147 19.09 -4.35 -11.00
CA ASN A 147 17.92 -4.31 -11.89
C ASN A 147 17.49 -5.70 -12.39
N GLY A 148 17.96 -6.76 -11.75
CA GLY A 148 17.62 -8.13 -12.11
C GLY A 148 16.16 -8.49 -11.79
N PRO A 149 15.71 -9.68 -12.17
CA PRO A 149 14.38 -10.17 -11.77
C PRO A 149 14.33 -10.51 -10.29
N PHE A 150 13.17 -10.32 -9.67
CA PHE A 150 12.92 -10.79 -8.31
C PHE A 150 12.81 -12.32 -8.29
N VAL A 151 13.61 -12.96 -7.45
CA VAL A 151 13.63 -14.42 -7.25
C VAL A 151 13.09 -14.72 -5.86
N LEU A 152 12.08 -15.59 -5.77
CA LEU A 152 11.50 -16.02 -4.51
C LEU A 152 12.56 -16.73 -3.64
N LYS A 153 12.75 -16.28 -2.42
CA LYS A 153 13.73 -16.79 -1.46
C LYS A 153 13.11 -17.42 -0.21
N ALA A 154 11.98 -16.90 0.22
CA ALA A 154 11.24 -17.44 1.34
C ALA A 154 9.72 -17.31 1.11
N GLU A 155 8.98 -18.31 1.53
CA GLU A 155 7.52 -18.31 1.53
C GLU A 155 7.00 -19.08 2.75
N TYR A 156 5.99 -18.54 3.37
CA TYR A 156 5.19 -19.21 4.39
C TYR A 156 3.72 -19.11 4.00
N SER A 157 3.02 -20.22 4.07
CA SER A 157 1.57 -20.25 3.87
C SER A 157 0.89 -21.17 4.87
N ASN A 158 -0.30 -20.79 5.30
CA ASN A 158 -1.11 -21.56 6.24
C ASN A 158 -2.60 -21.46 5.91
N LEU A 159 -3.38 -22.34 6.54
CA LEU A 159 -4.84 -22.32 6.48
C LEU A 159 -5.38 -21.82 7.83
N GLY A 160 -6.02 -20.66 7.78
CA GLY A 160 -6.83 -20.16 8.90
C GLY A 160 -6.09 -19.56 10.09
N GLU A 161 -4.78 -19.42 10.03
CA GLU A 161 -4.03 -18.72 11.07
C GLU A 161 -4.06 -17.21 10.85
N ASN A 162 -4.06 -16.48 11.94
CA ASN A 162 -4.10 -15.01 11.91
C ASN A 162 -2.75 -14.37 11.59
N THR A 163 -1.66 -15.14 11.63
CA THR A 163 -0.30 -14.63 11.47
C THR A 163 0.41 -15.37 10.34
N VAL A 164 1.15 -14.62 9.53
CA VAL A 164 2.07 -15.13 8.52
C VAL A 164 3.41 -14.41 8.65
N PHE A 165 4.50 -15.09 8.31
CA PHE A 165 5.83 -14.48 8.34
C PHE A 165 6.76 -15.14 7.33
N ALA A 166 7.75 -14.39 6.84
CA ALA A 166 8.86 -14.92 6.06
C ALA A 166 10.13 -14.17 6.42
N THR A 167 11.25 -14.87 6.49
CA THR A 167 12.57 -14.31 6.78
C THR A 167 13.61 -14.90 5.86
N TYR A 168 14.62 -14.10 5.51
CA TYR A 168 15.72 -14.52 4.65
C TYR A 168 16.97 -13.70 4.93
N THR A 169 18.15 -14.33 4.88
CA THR A 169 19.45 -13.63 4.92
C THR A 169 20.01 -13.54 3.50
N ILE A 170 20.19 -12.32 3.01
CA ILE A 170 20.67 -12.02 1.66
C ILE A 170 22.10 -12.56 1.50
N LYS A 171 22.33 -13.31 0.42
CA LYS A 171 23.64 -13.89 0.11
C LYS A 171 24.31 -13.08 -1.01
N GLU A 172 25.64 -13.12 -1.08
CA GLU A 172 26.41 -12.50 -2.17
C GLU A 172 26.08 -13.06 -3.56
N THR A 173 25.48 -14.25 -3.60
CA THR A 173 25.12 -14.97 -4.84
C THR A 173 23.65 -14.78 -5.27
N ASP A 174 22.90 -13.95 -4.57
CA ASP A 174 21.48 -13.73 -4.86
C ASP A 174 21.19 -12.92 -6.15
#